data_004eae6e191e825187e882afcd2d9cba
#
_entry.id   004eae6e191e825187e882afcd2d9cba
#
_cell.length_a   1.000
_cell.length_b   1.000
_cell.length_c   1.000
_cell.angle_alpha   90.00
_cell.angle_beta   90.00
_cell.angle_gamma   90.00
#
_symmetry.space_group_name_H-M   'P 1'
#
loop_
_entity.id
_entity.type
_entity.pdbx_description
1 polymer ?
#
loop_
_entity_poly.entity_id
_entity_poly.type
_entity_poly.pdbx_seq_one_letter_code
_entity_poly.pdbx_strand_id
1 'polypeptide(L)'
;QGAILAAAAIGFWALFDALLKYLFLWVMEKEKMKELFCEREPVKSRNPFAMHPLAATFIVCLLGWLPYFLYQFPGIMTPDSINQLEQVLGIVSYSNHHPWVHTLLIKVFYSIGFAITGNMVYAMGFYTFAQMCIMAFAAAYFVSSMRFLHLKAGWCTAMALIFAILPYHAVYAVTVWKDIPFAAAVLVFITSLLRLRNGGKWQHAVLFVLSGAMMCLFRSNGWYAFLVCVPIFFASFWKKNRKVIGLLAVSLLAA
;
A
#
# COMPACT_ATOMS: atom_id res chain seq x y z
N GLN A 1 -16.82 29.86 -7.82
CA GLN A 1 -15.78 29.23 -7.00
C GLN A 1 -15.42 27.82 -7.52
N GLY A 2 -16.38 26.96 -7.89
CA GLY A 2 -16.11 25.62 -8.40
C GLY A 2 -15.28 25.59 -9.69
N ALA A 3 -15.54 26.47 -10.65
CA ALA A 3 -14.80 26.56 -11.90
C ALA A 3 -13.32 26.98 -11.68
N ILE A 4 -13.07 27.87 -10.73
CA ILE A 4 -11.72 28.33 -10.38
C ILE A 4 -10.93 27.20 -9.72
N LEU A 5 -11.56 26.45 -8.81
CA LEU A 5 -10.95 25.28 -8.16
C LEU A 5 -10.65 24.17 -9.18
N ALA A 6 -11.57 23.91 -10.11
CA ALA A 6 -11.35 22.92 -11.17
C ALA A 6 -10.20 23.34 -12.10
N ALA A 7 -10.14 24.61 -12.51
CA ALA A 7 -9.06 25.13 -13.34
C ALA A 7 -7.71 25.09 -12.62
N ALA A 8 -7.67 25.43 -11.32
CA ALA A 8 -6.47 25.33 -10.50
C ALA A 8 -6.01 23.87 -10.35
N ALA A 9 -6.92 22.92 -10.11
CA ALA A 9 -6.60 21.50 -10.01
C ALA A 9 -6.03 20.95 -11.32
N ILE A 10 -6.64 21.30 -12.48
CA ILE A 10 -6.15 20.90 -13.80
C ILE A 10 -4.77 21.52 -14.07
N GLY A 11 -4.60 22.81 -13.75
CA GLY A 11 -3.31 23.50 -13.91
C GLY A 11 -2.21 22.88 -13.05
N PHE A 12 -2.50 22.57 -11.78
CA PHE A 12 -1.57 21.90 -10.88
C PHE A 12 -1.21 20.50 -11.36
N TRP A 13 -2.21 19.73 -11.83
CA TRP A 13 -1.99 18.41 -12.40
C TRP A 13 -1.12 18.47 -13.66
N ALA A 14 -1.41 19.39 -14.58
CA ALA A 14 -0.62 19.57 -15.81
C ALA A 14 0.83 19.98 -15.52
N LEU A 15 1.02 20.89 -14.56
CA LEU A 15 2.35 21.31 -14.11
C LEU A 15 3.13 20.14 -13.48
N PHE A 16 2.49 19.37 -12.62
CA PHE A 16 3.09 18.23 -11.94
C PHE A 16 3.43 17.10 -12.92
N ASP A 17 2.54 16.81 -13.89
CA ASP A 17 2.78 15.84 -14.96
C ASP A 17 3.96 16.27 -15.85
N ALA A 18 4.02 17.54 -16.25
CA ALA A 18 5.13 18.10 -17.03
C ALA A 18 6.45 18.02 -16.25
N LEU A 19 6.44 18.38 -14.95
CA LEU A 19 7.62 18.30 -14.08
C LEU A 19 8.12 16.85 -13.94
N LEU A 20 7.21 15.91 -13.67
CA LEU A 20 7.54 14.49 -13.56
C LEU A 20 8.07 13.92 -14.87
N LYS A 21 7.46 14.26 -16.01
CA LYS A 21 7.94 13.85 -17.34
C LYS A 21 9.33 14.41 -17.62
N TYR A 22 9.54 15.70 -17.36
CA TYR A 22 10.84 16.34 -17.53
C TYR A 22 11.92 15.69 -16.66
N LEU A 23 11.60 15.48 -15.38
CA LEU A 23 12.51 14.81 -14.43
C LEU A 23 12.80 13.36 -14.87
N PHE A 24 11.78 12.63 -15.31
CA PHE A 24 11.92 11.27 -15.81
C PHE A 24 12.79 11.21 -17.07
N LEU A 25 12.53 12.06 -18.04
CA LEU A 25 13.33 12.13 -19.27
C LEU A 25 14.76 12.54 -18.95
N TRP A 26 14.97 13.55 -18.10
CA TRP A 26 16.28 13.99 -17.67
C TRP A 26 17.09 12.89 -16.98
N VAL A 27 16.42 12.08 -16.14
CA VAL A 27 17.06 10.92 -15.49
C VAL A 27 17.32 9.79 -16.50
N MET A 28 16.39 9.53 -17.40
CA MET A 28 16.45 8.38 -18.32
C MET A 28 17.35 8.63 -19.54
N GLU A 29 17.53 9.87 -19.98
CA GLU A 29 18.42 10.22 -21.08
C GLU A 29 19.90 10.14 -20.72
N LYS A 30 20.25 10.30 -19.43
CA LYS A 30 21.65 10.17 -18.99
C LYS A 30 21.97 8.69 -18.74
N GLU A 31 22.77 8.08 -19.62
CA GLU A 31 23.24 6.69 -19.44
C GLU A 31 23.92 6.49 -18.08
N LYS A 32 24.70 7.47 -17.60
CA LYS A 32 25.29 7.46 -16.26
C LYS A 32 24.25 7.33 -15.14
N MET A 33 23.06 7.93 -15.29
CA MET A 33 21.99 7.80 -14.29
C MET A 33 21.33 6.43 -14.33
N LYS A 34 21.14 5.83 -15.52
CA LYS A 34 20.70 4.44 -15.63
C LYS A 34 21.67 3.49 -14.94
N GLU A 35 22.96 3.69 -15.16
CA GLU A 35 24.02 2.90 -14.51
C GLU A 35 24.08 3.11 -12.99
N LEU A 36 23.67 4.30 -12.49
CA LEU A 36 23.59 4.56 -11.06
C LEU A 36 22.49 3.75 -10.39
N PHE A 37 21.31 3.65 -11.02
CA PHE A 37 20.12 3.04 -10.42
C PHE A 37 19.92 1.57 -10.77
N CYS A 38 20.24 1.17 -12.02
CA CYS A 38 19.95 -0.16 -12.54
C CYS A 38 21.21 -1.02 -12.71
N GLU A 39 21.05 -2.32 -12.58
CA GLU A 39 22.07 -3.31 -12.95
C GLU A 39 21.86 -3.71 -14.42
N ARG A 40 22.93 -3.77 -15.21
CA ARG A 40 22.87 -4.29 -16.60
C ARG A 40 22.62 -5.79 -16.62
N GLU A 41 23.16 -6.52 -15.63
CA GLU A 41 22.96 -7.95 -15.43
C GLU A 41 22.74 -8.27 -13.94
N PRO A 42 22.01 -9.33 -13.60
CA PRO A 42 21.79 -9.74 -12.22
C PRO A 42 23.10 -10.22 -11.59
N VAL A 43 23.76 -9.36 -10.83
CA VAL A 43 24.96 -9.73 -10.09
C VAL A 43 24.56 -10.65 -8.94
N LYS A 44 25.29 -11.79 -8.79
CA LYS A 44 25.18 -12.64 -7.58
C LYS A 44 25.64 -11.84 -6.36
N SER A 45 24.69 -11.25 -5.67
CA SER A 45 24.94 -10.50 -4.43
C SER A 45 24.61 -11.37 -3.23
N ARG A 46 25.46 -11.33 -2.18
CA ARG A 46 25.16 -11.92 -0.85
C ARG A 46 24.21 -11.05 -0.01
N ASN A 47 23.83 -9.89 -0.51
CA ASN A 47 22.91 -8.98 0.19
C ASN A 47 21.50 -9.62 0.30
N PRO A 48 20.94 -9.79 1.51
CA PRO A 48 19.62 -10.39 1.71
C PRO A 48 18.50 -9.62 1.00
N PHE A 49 18.62 -8.29 0.86
CA PHE A 49 17.67 -7.46 0.12
C PHE A 49 17.77 -7.65 -1.41
N ALA A 50 18.83 -8.28 -1.91
CA ALA A 50 18.95 -8.68 -3.30
C ALA A 50 18.46 -10.12 -3.52
N MET A 51 18.77 -11.02 -2.59
CA MET A 51 18.40 -12.45 -2.70
C MET A 51 16.93 -12.70 -2.37
N HIS A 52 16.47 -12.15 -1.26
CA HIS A 52 15.11 -12.33 -0.73
C HIS A 52 14.48 -10.98 -0.35
N PRO A 53 14.30 -10.05 -1.30
CA PRO A 53 13.93 -8.66 -1.03
C PRO A 53 12.60 -8.55 -0.27
N LEU A 54 11.64 -9.43 -0.56
CA LEU A 54 10.34 -9.44 0.11
C LEU A 54 10.49 -9.86 1.58
N ALA A 55 11.11 -11.02 1.85
CA ALA A 55 11.26 -11.53 3.21
C ALA A 55 12.16 -10.63 4.07
N ALA A 56 13.31 -10.19 3.51
CA ALA A 56 14.25 -9.34 4.23
C ALA A 56 13.60 -7.99 4.62
N THR A 57 12.89 -7.35 3.69
CA THR A 57 12.22 -6.07 3.98
C THR A 57 11.08 -6.26 4.98
N PHE A 58 10.26 -7.30 4.83
CA PHE A 58 9.19 -7.61 5.75
C PHE A 58 9.70 -7.76 7.19
N ILE A 59 10.73 -8.58 7.38
CA ILE A 59 11.32 -8.83 8.70
C ILE A 59 11.93 -7.55 9.29
N VAL A 60 12.69 -6.79 8.49
CA VAL A 60 13.34 -5.56 8.97
C VAL A 60 12.31 -4.50 9.35
N CYS A 61 11.22 -4.34 8.58
CA CYS A 61 10.13 -3.45 8.95
C CYS A 61 9.47 -3.87 10.27
N LEU A 62 9.14 -5.15 10.44
CA LEU A 62 8.56 -5.63 11.69
C LEU A 62 9.49 -5.42 12.88
N LEU A 63 10.78 -5.71 12.74
CA LEU A 63 11.76 -5.50 13.80
C LEU A 63 11.94 -4.02 14.13
N GLY A 64 11.96 -3.15 13.13
CA GLY A 64 12.07 -1.70 13.32
C GLY A 64 10.83 -1.07 13.97
N TRP A 65 9.65 -1.62 13.72
CA TRP A 65 8.39 -1.13 14.28
C TRP A 65 7.99 -1.80 15.59
N LEU A 66 8.59 -2.94 15.94
CA LEU A 66 8.30 -3.66 17.17
C LEU A 66 8.46 -2.82 18.45
N PRO A 67 9.52 -1.99 18.62
CA PRO A 67 9.62 -1.11 19.79
C PRO A 67 8.43 -0.15 19.94
N TYR A 68 7.95 0.39 18.82
CA TYR A 68 6.78 1.27 18.81
C TYR A 68 5.49 0.52 19.16
N PHE A 69 5.33 -0.71 18.66
CA PHE A 69 4.20 -1.57 19.00
C PHE A 69 4.18 -1.91 20.49
N LEU A 70 5.32 -2.27 21.06
CA LEU A 70 5.43 -2.59 22.49
C LEU A 70 5.16 -1.37 23.37
N TYR A 71 5.68 -0.21 22.98
CA TYR A 71 5.48 1.04 23.72
C TYR A 71 4.03 1.53 23.68
N GLN A 72 3.36 1.39 22.54
CA GLN A 72 2.00 1.87 22.29
C GLN A 72 0.94 0.77 22.44
N PHE A 73 1.31 -0.38 22.99
CA PHE A 73 0.40 -1.52 23.13
C PHE A 73 -0.90 -1.14 23.86
N PRO A 74 -2.08 -1.52 23.36
CA PRO A 74 -2.39 -2.41 22.23
C PRO A 74 -2.45 -1.71 20.85
N GLY A 75 -2.10 -0.46 20.75
CA GLY A 75 -2.13 0.40 19.58
C GLY A 75 -2.67 1.78 19.91
N ILE A 76 -2.38 2.77 19.06
CA ILE A 76 -2.88 4.12 19.19
C ILE A 76 -4.32 4.16 18.66
N MET A 77 -5.28 4.44 19.52
CA MET A 77 -6.69 4.54 19.17
C MET A 77 -7.05 5.99 18.83
N THR A 78 -7.73 6.18 17.70
CA THR A 78 -8.34 7.45 17.31
C THR A 78 -9.83 7.45 17.68
N PRO A 79 -10.52 8.60 17.76
CA PRO A 79 -11.96 8.63 17.99
C PRO A 79 -12.74 7.75 17.00
N ASP A 80 -12.34 7.75 15.73
CA ASP A 80 -12.94 6.91 14.69
C ASP A 80 -12.79 5.41 15.00
N SER A 81 -11.59 4.99 15.43
CA SER A 81 -11.33 3.58 15.72
C SER A 81 -11.98 3.11 17.03
N ILE A 82 -12.14 4.01 18.01
CA ILE A 82 -12.92 3.72 19.23
C ILE A 82 -14.37 3.43 18.84
N ASN A 83 -15.00 4.30 18.05
CA ASN A 83 -16.37 4.09 17.57
C ASN A 83 -16.52 2.79 16.78
N GLN A 84 -15.55 2.46 15.94
CA GLN A 84 -15.57 1.18 15.21
C GLN A 84 -15.41 -0.03 16.13
N LEU A 85 -14.61 0.08 17.19
CA LEU A 85 -14.48 -0.98 18.20
C LEU A 85 -15.79 -1.14 18.99
N GLU A 86 -16.47 -0.04 19.36
CA GLU A 86 -17.78 -0.07 20.01
C GLU A 86 -18.83 -0.76 19.13
N GLN A 87 -18.78 -0.56 17.81
CA GLN A 87 -19.61 -1.29 16.86
C GLN A 87 -19.28 -2.79 16.85
N VAL A 88 -18.00 -3.16 16.89
CA VAL A 88 -17.57 -4.58 16.97
C VAL A 88 -18.04 -5.25 18.25
N LEU A 89 -18.03 -4.52 19.38
CA LEU A 89 -18.48 -4.98 20.67
C LEU A 89 -20.02 -4.99 20.83
N GLY A 90 -20.75 -4.42 19.87
CA GLY A 90 -22.22 -4.33 19.91
C GLY A 90 -22.74 -3.25 20.89
N ILE A 91 -21.88 -2.32 21.33
CA ILE A 91 -22.25 -1.19 22.20
C ILE A 91 -23.02 -0.14 21.40
N VAL A 92 -22.59 0.09 20.14
CA VAL A 92 -23.27 1.01 19.20
C VAL A 92 -23.71 0.22 17.97
N SER A 93 -24.81 0.65 17.35
CA SER A 93 -25.28 0.03 16.10
C SER A 93 -24.30 0.27 14.96
N TYR A 94 -24.19 -0.71 14.06
CA TYR A 94 -23.37 -0.55 12.85
C TYR A 94 -23.85 0.63 12.01
N SER A 95 -22.93 1.52 11.64
CA SER A 95 -23.22 2.65 10.76
C SER A 95 -22.17 2.69 9.63
N ASN A 96 -22.59 3.20 8.47
CA ASN A 96 -21.69 3.39 7.32
C ASN A 96 -20.99 4.77 7.36
N HIS A 97 -20.98 5.46 8.51
CA HIS A 97 -20.23 6.71 8.69
C HIS A 97 -18.72 6.49 8.52
N HIS A 98 -18.24 5.32 9.02
CA HIS A 98 -16.91 4.81 8.71
C HIS A 98 -17.02 3.60 7.77
N PRO A 99 -16.06 3.38 6.86
CA PRO A 99 -16.09 2.24 5.95
C PRO A 99 -16.25 0.93 6.72
N TRP A 100 -17.38 0.25 6.51
CA TRP A 100 -17.76 -0.97 7.24
C TRP A 100 -16.72 -2.09 7.08
N VAL A 101 -15.97 -2.11 5.95
CA VAL A 101 -14.91 -3.10 5.70
C VAL A 101 -13.77 -2.96 6.70
N HIS A 102 -13.42 -1.73 7.11
CA HIS A 102 -12.42 -1.56 8.16
C HIS A 102 -12.94 -2.05 9.52
N THR A 103 -14.20 -1.78 9.85
CA THR A 103 -14.86 -2.34 11.05
C THR A 103 -14.88 -3.87 11.02
N LEU A 104 -15.15 -4.47 9.85
CA LEU A 104 -15.09 -5.92 9.67
C LEU A 104 -13.67 -6.47 9.84
N LEU A 105 -12.66 -5.78 9.33
CA LEU A 105 -11.26 -6.15 9.51
C LEU A 105 -10.88 -6.14 11.00
N ILE A 106 -11.27 -5.10 11.74
CA ILE A 106 -11.11 -5.05 13.20
C ILE A 106 -11.82 -6.25 13.83
N LYS A 107 -13.10 -6.48 13.48
CA LYS A 107 -13.89 -7.58 14.04
C LYS A 107 -13.23 -8.94 13.88
N VAL A 108 -12.73 -9.24 12.68
CA VAL A 108 -12.09 -10.54 12.38
C VAL A 108 -10.86 -10.76 13.27
N PHE A 109 -9.91 -9.83 13.25
CA PHE A 109 -8.67 -10.01 14.01
C PHE A 109 -8.87 -9.85 15.52
N TYR A 110 -9.76 -8.96 15.95
CA TYR A 110 -10.16 -8.83 17.36
C TYR A 110 -10.79 -10.12 17.87
N SER A 111 -11.74 -10.71 17.12
CA SER A 111 -12.40 -11.95 17.54
C SER A 111 -11.44 -13.12 17.64
N ILE A 112 -10.48 -13.25 16.70
CA ILE A 112 -9.42 -14.26 16.77
C ILE A 112 -8.55 -14.02 18.02
N GLY A 113 -8.09 -12.79 18.23
CA GLY A 113 -7.27 -12.43 19.40
C GLY A 113 -8.01 -12.67 20.72
N PHE A 114 -9.32 -12.34 20.78
CA PHE A 114 -10.15 -12.57 21.96
C PHE A 114 -10.37 -14.06 22.23
N ALA A 115 -10.61 -14.85 21.18
CA ALA A 115 -10.75 -16.30 21.31
C ALA A 115 -9.50 -16.99 21.86
N ILE A 116 -8.31 -16.42 21.55
CA ILE A 116 -7.03 -16.97 22.02
C ILE A 116 -6.71 -16.51 23.45
N THR A 117 -6.97 -15.24 23.77
CA THR A 117 -6.45 -14.60 25.00
C THR A 117 -7.53 -14.39 26.07
N GLY A 118 -8.80 -14.36 25.70
CA GLY A 118 -9.90 -13.98 26.61
C GLY A 118 -9.87 -12.54 27.10
N ASN A 119 -8.98 -11.69 26.54
CA ASN A 119 -8.74 -10.34 27.04
C ASN A 119 -8.88 -9.31 25.91
N MET A 120 -9.66 -8.25 26.15
CA MET A 120 -9.97 -7.21 25.16
C MET A 120 -8.72 -6.42 24.71
N VAL A 121 -7.80 -6.15 25.63
CA VAL A 121 -6.57 -5.40 25.32
C VAL A 121 -5.66 -6.20 24.39
N TYR A 122 -5.44 -7.48 24.69
CA TYR A 122 -4.65 -8.36 23.83
C TYR A 122 -5.35 -8.61 22.49
N ALA A 123 -6.68 -8.72 22.48
CA ALA A 123 -7.46 -8.85 21.25
C ALA A 123 -7.26 -7.65 20.31
N MET A 124 -7.25 -6.44 20.86
CA MET A 124 -6.97 -5.23 20.08
C MET A 124 -5.51 -5.17 19.63
N GLY A 125 -4.57 -5.57 20.48
CA GLY A 125 -3.16 -5.72 20.11
C GLY A 125 -2.96 -6.70 18.95
N PHE A 126 -3.76 -7.76 18.89
CA PHE A 126 -3.73 -8.72 17.79
C PHE A 126 -4.15 -8.08 16.45
N TYR A 127 -5.19 -7.24 16.45
CA TYR A 127 -5.55 -6.45 15.27
C TYR A 127 -4.43 -5.50 14.85
N THR A 128 -3.87 -4.75 15.80
CA THR A 128 -2.79 -3.79 15.52
C THR A 128 -1.56 -4.49 14.93
N PHE A 129 -1.20 -5.66 15.44
CA PHE A 129 -0.12 -6.47 14.90
C PHE A 129 -0.42 -6.96 13.48
N ALA A 130 -1.66 -7.37 13.21
CA ALA A 130 -2.09 -7.76 11.86
C ALA A 130 -2.00 -6.58 10.87
N GLN A 131 -2.44 -5.37 11.28
CA GLN A 131 -2.30 -4.14 10.49
C GLN A 131 -0.81 -3.84 10.21
N MET A 132 0.05 -3.98 11.23
CA MET A 132 1.49 -3.81 11.08
C MET A 132 2.07 -4.78 10.05
N CYS A 133 1.63 -6.05 10.06
CA CYS A 133 2.02 -7.05 9.05
C CYS A 133 1.54 -6.67 7.64
N ILE A 134 0.33 -6.14 7.48
CA ILE A 134 -0.22 -5.66 6.19
C ILE A 134 0.66 -4.53 5.64
N MET A 135 1.02 -3.55 6.46
CA MET A 135 1.91 -2.46 6.05
C MET A 135 3.31 -2.95 5.69
N ALA A 136 3.89 -3.83 6.52
CA ALA A 136 5.20 -4.41 6.26
C ALA A 136 5.21 -5.21 4.95
N PHE A 137 4.13 -5.95 4.66
CA PHE A 137 3.97 -6.64 3.39
C PHE A 137 3.93 -5.67 2.20
N ALA A 138 3.17 -4.56 2.31
CA ALA A 138 3.09 -3.57 1.24
C ALA A 138 4.47 -2.94 0.94
N ALA A 139 5.21 -2.55 1.97
CA ALA A 139 6.59 -2.03 1.84
C ALA A 139 7.53 -3.09 1.25
N ALA A 140 7.47 -4.32 1.72
CA ALA A 140 8.27 -5.43 1.24
C ALA A 140 7.98 -5.78 -0.22
N TYR A 141 6.71 -5.76 -0.61
CA TYR A 141 6.29 -6.00 -1.99
C TYR A 141 6.79 -4.89 -2.92
N PHE A 142 6.76 -3.62 -2.46
CA PHE A 142 7.33 -2.50 -3.20
C PHE A 142 8.84 -2.67 -3.40
N VAL A 143 9.62 -2.93 -2.34
CA VAL A 143 11.07 -3.13 -2.43
C VAL A 143 11.42 -4.35 -3.30
N SER A 144 10.66 -5.44 -3.18
CA SER A 144 10.79 -6.61 -4.06
C SER A 144 10.53 -6.26 -5.52
N SER A 145 9.67 -5.26 -5.79
CA SER A 145 9.40 -4.81 -7.15
C SER A 145 10.49 -3.91 -7.71
N MET A 146 11.17 -3.15 -6.86
CA MET A 146 12.39 -2.45 -7.27
C MET A 146 13.44 -3.44 -7.80
N ARG A 147 13.62 -4.56 -7.10
CA ARG A 147 14.53 -5.63 -7.55
C ARG A 147 14.06 -6.33 -8.81
N PHE A 148 12.75 -6.56 -8.93
CA PHE A 148 12.13 -7.09 -10.15
C PHE A 148 12.36 -6.18 -11.38
N LEU A 149 12.45 -4.87 -11.16
CA LEU A 149 12.75 -3.85 -12.17
C LEU A 149 14.26 -3.61 -12.35
N HIS A 150 15.11 -4.52 -11.89
CA HIS A 150 16.57 -4.48 -12.01
C HIS A 150 17.26 -3.31 -11.30
N LEU A 151 16.64 -2.69 -10.26
CA LEU A 151 17.32 -1.71 -9.44
C LEU A 151 18.43 -2.38 -8.61
N LYS A 152 19.55 -1.67 -8.42
CA LYS A 152 20.69 -2.16 -7.64
C LYS A 152 20.29 -2.51 -6.21
N ALA A 153 20.92 -3.55 -5.68
CA ALA A 153 20.70 -4.03 -4.31
C ALA A 153 20.84 -2.94 -3.24
N GLY A 154 21.78 -1.99 -3.42
CA GLY A 154 21.96 -0.86 -2.52
C GLY A 154 20.72 0.03 -2.39
N TRP A 155 20.03 0.32 -3.49
CA TRP A 155 18.79 1.09 -3.45
C TRP A 155 17.63 0.33 -2.80
N CYS A 156 17.56 -0.98 -3.02
CA CYS A 156 16.58 -1.83 -2.34
C CYS A 156 16.82 -1.84 -0.82
N THR A 157 18.09 -1.97 -0.41
CA THR A 157 18.48 -1.89 1.01
C THR A 157 18.15 -0.51 1.60
N ALA A 158 18.52 0.57 0.93
CA ALA A 158 18.25 1.92 1.40
C ALA A 158 16.74 2.16 1.59
N MET A 159 15.92 1.74 0.63
CA MET A 159 14.47 1.88 0.72
C MET A 159 13.87 1.01 1.84
N ALA A 160 14.35 -0.22 2.01
CA ALA A 160 13.92 -1.09 3.11
C ALA A 160 14.25 -0.47 4.48
N LEU A 161 15.45 0.13 4.62
CA LEU A 161 15.85 0.82 5.84
C LEU A 161 15.04 2.09 6.08
N ILE A 162 14.72 2.86 5.03
CA ILE A 162 13.83 4.03 5.13
C ILE A 162 12.47 3.61 5.70
N PHE A 163 11.85 2.55 5.17
CA PHE A 163 10.59 2.05 5.70
C PHE A 163 10.70 1.57 7.15
N ALA A 164 11.80 0.90 7.50
CA ALA A 164 11.99 0.31 8.83
C ALA A 164 12.34 1.34 9.92
N ILE A 165 13.17 2.33 9.58
CA ILE A 165 13.79 3.23 10.58
C ILE A 165 13.00 4.54 10.71
N LEU A 166 12.33 5.01 9.64
CA LEU A 166 11.63 6.29 9.69
C LEU A 166 10.47 6.22 10.69
N PRO A 167 10.47 7.04 11.78
CA PRO A 167 9.47 6.95 12.85
C PRO A 167 8.03 7.10 12.36
N TYR A 168 7.85 7.86 11.29
CA TYR A 168 6.57 8.06 10.63
C TYR A 168 5.88 6.72 10.29
N HIS A 169 6.60 5.80 9.65
CA HIS A 169 6.04 4.50 9.28
C HIS A 169 5.70 3.65 10.50
N ALA A 170 6.57 3.66 11.51
CA ALA A 170 6.36 2.90 12.74
C ALA A 170 5.14 3.39 13.52
N VAL A 171 5.00 4.71 13.69
CA VAL A 171 3.86 5.32 14.40
C VAL A 171 2.55 5.00 13.68
N TYR A 172 2.51 5.16 12.35
CA TYR A 172 1.30 4.84 11.60
C TYR A 172 1.00 3.34 11.58
N ALA A 173 2.01 2.48 11.55
CA ALA A 173 1.80 1.03 11.59
C ALA A 173 1.05 0.58 12.84
N VAL A 174 1.26 1.25 13.98
CA VAL A 174 0.61 0.93 15.27
C VAL A 174 -0.62 1.81 15.57
N THR A 175 -0.95 2.76 14.70
CA THR A 175 -2.16 3.59 14.85
C THR A 175 -3.33 2.87 14.18
N VAL A 176 -4.38 2.64 14.94
CA VAL A 176 -5.61 2.02 14.42
C VAL A 176 -6.39 3.06 13.64
N TRP A 177 -6.25 3.04 12.32
CA TRP A 177 -6.90 4.00 11.45
C TRP A 177 -7.17 3.42 10.06
N LYS A 178 -8.37 3.64 9.53
CA LYS A 178 -8.83 3.15 8.21
C LYS A 178 -7.90 3.54 7.05
N ASP A 179 -7.22 4.69 7.18
CA ASP A 179 -6.33 5.20 6.13
C ASP A 179 -5.02 4.39 6.01
N ILE A 180 -4.67 3.62 7.03
CA ILE A 180 -3.45 2.81 7.03
C ILE A 180 -3.58 1.61 6.08
N PRO A 181 -4.60 0.71 6.23
CA PRO A 181 -4.81 -0.35 5.25
C PRO A 181 -5.16 0.18 3.85
N PHE A 182 -5.82 1.35 3.75
CA PHE A 182 -6.01 2.03 2.47
C PHE A 182 -4.67 2.38 1.80
N ALA A 183 -3.74 3.02 2.51
CA ALA A 183 -2.43 3.39 1.97
C ALA A 183 -1.62 2.14 1.56
N ALA A 184 -1.69 1.06 2.35
CA ALA A 184 -1.08 -0.22 2.01
C ALA A 184 -1.68 -0.80 0.70
N ALA A 185 -3.01 -0.74 0.56
CA ALA A 185 -3.70 -1.19 -0.65
C ALA A 185 -3.28 -0.36 -1.88
N VAL A 186 -3.19 0.98 -1.77
CA VAL A 186 -2.69 1.86 -2.84
C VAL A 186 -1.28 1.47 -3.27
N LEU A 187 -0.37 1.25 -2.31
CA LEU A 187 1.01 0.87 -2.61
C LEU A 187 1.08 -0.49 -3.32
N VAL A 188 0.32 -1.47 -2.85
CA VAL A 188 0.24 -2.80 -3.49
C VAL A 188 -0.37 -2.71 -4.88
N PHE A 189 -1.41 -1.90 -5.07
CA PHE A 189 -2.08 -1.69 -6.36
C PHE A 189 -1.13 -1.14 -7.41
N ILE A 190 -0.46 -0.01 -7.12
CA ILE A 190 0.50 0.61 -8.04
C ILE A 190 1.67 -0.34 -8.34
N THR A 191 2.18 -1.00 -7.31
CA THR A 191 3.29 -1.95 -7.44
C THR A 191 2.92 -3.17 -8.29
N SER A 192 1.70 -3.69 -8.12
CA SER A 192 1.18 -4.80 -8.93
C SER A 192 1.01 -4.39 -10.39
N LEU A 193 0.52 -3.17 -10.63
CA LEU A 193 0.41 -2.61 -11.97
C LEU A 193 1.77 -2.54 -12.69
N LEU A 194 2.79 -2.04 -11.99
CA LEU A 194 4.17 -1.97 -12.52
C LEU A 194 4.70 -3.36 -12.86
N ARG A 195 4.47 -4.36 -12.03
CA ARG A 195 4.86 -5.74 -12.31
C ARG A 195 4.12 -6.34 -13.49
N LEU A 196 2.80 -6.14 -13.57
CA LEU A 196 1.98 -6.64 -14.70
C LEU A 196 2.42 -6.03 -16.04
N ARG A 197 2.78 -4.74 -16.02
CA ARG A 197 3.31 -4.06 -17.22
C ARG A 197 4.63 -4.65 -17.70
N ASN A 198 5.45 -5.17 -16.80
CA ASN A 198 6.79 -5.71 -17.08
C ASN A 198 6.83 -7.25 -17.05
N GLY A 199 5.75 -7.92 -17.45
CA GLY A 199 5.70 -9.38 -17.58
C GLY A 199 5.43 -10.15 -16.28
N GLY A 200 4.80 -9.50 -15.31
CA GLY A 200 4.42 -10.11 -14.02
C GLY A 200 3.48 -11.30 -14.19
N LYS A 201 3.60 -12.28 -13.27
CA LYS A 201 2.82 -13.51 -13.22
C LYS A 201 1.37 -13.25 -12.76
N TRP A 202 0.50 -14.26 -12.85
CA TRP A 202 -0.91 -14.21 -12.41
C TRP A 202 -1.10 -13.77 -10.94
N GLN A 203 -0.15 -14.08 -10.06
CA GLN A 203 -0.17 -13.66 -8.65
C GLN A 203 -0.25 -12.13 -8.51
N HIS A 204 0.43 -11.39 -9.40
CA HIS A 204 0.37 -9.93 -9.41
C HIS A 204 -0.97 -9.41 -9.93
N ALA A 205 -1.65 -10.19 -10.78
CA ALA A 205 -3.02 -9.88 -11.20
C ALA A 205 -4.01 -10.03 -10.04
N VAL A 206 -3.89 -11.09 -9.25
CA VAL A 206 -4.70 -11.27 -8.05
C VAL A 206 -4.47 -10.12 -7.05
N LEU A 207 -3.21 -9.80 -6.73
CA LEU A 207 -2.90 -8.69 -5.84
C LEU A 207 -3.41 -7.34 -6.37
N PHE A 208 -3.35 -7.13 -7.68
CA PHE A 208 -3.87 -5.93 -8.34
C PHE A 208 -5.40 -5.80 -8.14
N VAL A 209 -6.14 -6.89 -8.38
CA VAL A 209 -7.60 -6.92 -8.22
C VAL A 209 -7.99 -6.72 -6.76
N LEU A 210 -7.38 -7.47 -5.85
CA LEU A 210 -7.69 -7.39 -4.42
C LEU A 210 -7.37 -6.01 -3.85
N SER A 211 -6.20 -5.46 -4.17
CA SER A 211 -5.84 -4.13 -3.68
C SER A 211 -6.69 -3.02 -4.29
N GLY A 212 -7.09 -3.14 -5.57
CA GLY A 212 -8.02 -2.22 -6.21
C GLY A 212 -9.40 -2.22 -5.54
N ALA A 213 -9.96 -3.41 -5.26
CA ALA A 213 -11.20 -3.54 -4.51
C ALA A 213 -11.07 -2.95 -3.09
N MET A 214 -9.99 -3.27 -2.38
CA MET A 214 -9.75 -2.74 -1.04
C MET A 214 -9.63 -1.21 -1.01
N MET A 215 -9.02 -0.58 -2.02
CA MET A 215 -8.99 0.88 -2.14
C MET A 215 -10.40 1.49 -2.18
N CYS A 216 -11.31 0.89 -2.94
CA CYS A 216 -12.70 1.37 -3.03
C CYS A 216 -13.45 1.14 -1.72
N LEU A 217 -13.22 0.01 -1.05
CA LEU A 217 -13.93 -0.41 0.15
C LEU A 217 -13.45 0.29 1.43
N PHE A 218 -12.17 0.66 1.53
CA PHE A 218 -11.64 1.36 2.72
C PHE A 218 -11.93 2.86 2.73
N ARG A 219 -12.22 3.46 1.59
CA ARG A 219 -12.57 4.89 1.50
C ARG A 219 -13.60 5.17 0.41
N SER A 220 -14.67 5.85 0.76
CA SER A 220 -15.66 6.35 -0.21
C SER A 220 -15.03 7.26 -1.28
N ASN A 221 -14.05 8.09 -0.89
CA ASN A 221 -13.27 8.90 -1.83
C ASN A 221 -12.38 8.06 -2.76
N GLY A 222 -12.00 6.85 -2.35
CA GLY A 222 -11.25 5.88 -3.16
C GLY A 222 -12.02 5.47 -4.41
N TRP A 223 -13.33 5.29 -4.30
CA TRP A 223 -14.23 5.03 -5.42
C TRP A 223 -14.14 6.11 -6.50
N TYR A 224 -14.31 7.37 -6.10
CA TYR A 224 -14.27 8.49 -7.05
C TYR A 224 -12.89 8.62 -7.72
N ALA A 225 -11.80 8.51 -6.95
CA ALA A 225 -10.45 8.53 -7.48
C ALA A 225 -10.22 7.39 -8.48
N PHE A 226 -10.70 6.18 -8.15
CA PHE A 226 -10.58 5.00 -9.01
C PHE A 226 -11.36 5.18 -10.31
N LEU A 227 -12.62 5.66 -10.25
CA LEU A 227 -13.44 5.93 -11.41
C LEU A 227 -12.82 6.97 -12.34
N VAL A 228 -12.23 8.04 -11.81
CA VAL A 228 -11.52 9.05 -12.62
C VAL A 228 -10.27 8.46 -13.28
N CYS A 229 -9.59 7.52 -12.63
CA CYS A 229 -8.41 6.86 -13.20
C CYS A 229 -8.76 5.85 -14.29
N VAL A 230 -9.94 5.24 -14.28
CA VAL A 230 -10.36 4.21 -15.25
C VAL A 230 -10.20 4.63 -16.72
N PRO A 231 -10.70 5.80 -17.17
CA PRO A 231 -10.50 6.27 -18.54
C PRO A 231 -9.02 6.42 -18.92
N ILE A 232 -8.20 6.90 -17.98
CA ILE A 232 -6.75 7.09 -18.18
C ILE A 232 -6.06 5.74 -18.34
N PHE A 233 -6.40 4.76 -17.49
CA PHE A 233 -5.92 3.40 -17.61
C PHE A 233 -6.35 2.75 -18.92
N PHE A 234 -7.63 2.94 -19.29
CA PHE A 234 -8.17 2.43 -20.55
C PHE A 234 -7.40 2.97 -21.75
N ALA A 235 -7.24 4.29 -21.85
CA ALA A 235 -6.46 4.92 -22.92
C ALA A 235 -5.00 4.46 -22.96
N SER A 236 -4.36 4.30 -21.79
CA SER A 236 -2.95 3.94 -21.68
C SER A 236 -2.67 2.47 -22.00
N PHE A 237 -3.59 1.58 -21.68
CA PHE A 237 -3.37 0.12 -21.75
C PHE A 237 -4.16 -0.58 -22.86
N TRP A 238 -5.15 0.08 -23.50
CA TRP A 238 -6.00 -0.53 -24.52
C TRP A 238 -5.23 -1.21 -25.66
N LYS A 239 -4.21 -0.53 -26.18
CA LYS A 239 -3.39 -1.05 -27.26
C LYS A 239 -2.27 -1.99 -26.77
N LYS A 240 -1.81 -1.84 -25.53
CA LYS A 240 -0.57 -2.42 -25.03
C LYS A 240 -0.77 -3.63 -24.12
N ASN A 241 -1.82 -3.65 -23.32
CA ASN A 241 -2.12 -4.76 -22.40
C ASN A 241 -3.61 -4.81 -22.00
N ARG A 242 -4.44 -5.40 -22.85
CA ARG A 242 -5.89 -5.54 -22.62
C ARG A 242 -6.24 -6.33 -21.35
N LYS A 243 -5.33 -7.21 -20.88
CA LYS A 243 -5.54 -7.98 -19.63
C LYS A 243 -5.63 -7.07 -18.42
N VAL A 244 -4.86 -5.98 -18.35
CA VAL A 244 -4.92 -5.02 -17.24
C VAL A 244 -6.28 -4.33 -17.18
N ILE A 245 -6.89 -4.04 -18.33
CA ILE A 245 -8.23 -3.42 -18.39
C ILE A 245 -9.30 -4.37 -17.86
N GLY A 246 -9.22 -5.66 -18.23
CA GLY A 246 -10.12 -6.69 -17.69
C GLY A 246 -9.98 -6.81 -16.17
N LEU A 247 -8.77 -6.77 -15.64
CA LEU A 247 -8.49 -6.84 -14.21
C LEU A 247 -9.01 -5.58 -13.46
N LEU A 248 -8.94 -4.40 -14.07
CA LEU A 248 -9.54 -3.18 -13.52
C LEU A 248 -11.06 -3.31 -13.42
N ALA A 249 -11.71 -3.83 -14.46
CA ALA A 249 -13.15 -4.08 -14.45
C ALA A 249 -13.54 -5.07 -13.34
N VAL A 250 -12.75 -6.15 -13.16
CA VAL A 250 -12.97 -7.10 -12.07
C VAL A 250 -12.78 -6.46 -10.69
N SER A 251 -11.79 -5.57 -10.53
CA SER A 251 -11.59 -4.82 -9.26
C SER A 251 -12.80 -3.96 -8.93
N LEU A 252 -13.39 -3.30 -9.94
CA LEU A 252 -14.59 -2.48 -9.77
C LEU A 252 -15.84 -3.30 -9.42
N LEU A 253 -15.98 -4.48 -10.02
CA LEU A 253 -17.11 -5.37 -9.74
C LEU A 253 -17.00 -6.05 -8.37
N ALA A 254 -15.79 -6.17 -7.83
CA ALA A 254 -15.52 -6.77 -6.54
C ALA A 254 -15.61 -5.77 -5.36
N ALA A 255 -15.70 -4.47 -5.67
CA ALA A 255 -15.83 -3.38 -4.70
C ALA A 255 -17.29 -2.97 -4.48
#